data_80107708dd3a5440b84fa87ccc608e21
#
_entry.id   80107708dd3a5440b84fa87ccc608e21
#
_cell.length_a   1.000
_cell.length_b   1.000
_cell.length_c   1.000
_cell.angle_alpha   90.00
_cell.angle_beta   90.00
_cell.angle_gamma   90.00
#
_symmetry.space_group_name_H-M   'P 1'
#
loop_
_entity.id
_entity.type
_entity.pdbx_description
1 polymer ?
#
loop_
_entity_poly.entity_id
_entity_poly.type
_entity_poly.pdbx_seq_one_letter_code
_entity_poly.pdbx_strand_id
1 'polypeptide(L)'
;NIKEVNFAMCDKLIFEVHFTDCILDFSKFYTLKIKGTTFTNCSLIAVDFMATDLTEVVFENCDLYRCEFAKAIANKANFKTSYNYTIDPTKTKIKKAVFSLAEVKGLLFKHDVMIQ
;
A
#
# COMPACT_ATOMS: atom_id res chain seq x y z
N ASN A 1 1.21 -18.60 3.14
CA ASN A 1 1.54 -17.57 4.12
C ASN A 1 2.98 -17.15 3.97
N ILE A 2 3.19 -15.95 3.51
CA ILE A 2 4.51 -15.37 3.35
C ILE A 2 4.56 -14.17 4.29
N LYS A 3 5.32 -14.29 5.40
CA LYS A 3 5.46 -13.20 6.37
C LYS A 3 6.92 -12.78 6.46
N GLU A 4 7.13 -11.50 6.76
CA GLU A 4 8.46 -10.96 7.05
C GLU A 4 9.47 -11.15 5.91
N VAL A 5 8.98 -11.33 4.68
CA VAL A 5 9.86 -11.44 3.52
C VAL A 5 10.37 -10.06 3.13
N ASN A 6 11.67 -9.95 2.93
CA ASN A 6 12.26 -8.72 2.45
C ASN A 6 12.42 -8.78 0.93
N PHE A 7 11.37 -8.34 0.22
CA PHE A 7 11.40 -8.29 -1.23
C PHE A 7 12.39 -7.24 -1.75
N ALA A 8 12.71 -6.24 -0.94
CA ALA A 8 13.65 -5.18 -1.32
C ALA A 8 15.06 -5.70 -1.55
N MET A 9 15.39 -6.88 -1.04
CA MET A 9 16.70 -7.51 -1.26
C MET A 9 16.77 -8.26 -2.59
N CYS A 10 15.67 -8.34 -3.33
CA CYS A 10 15.66 -9.00 -4.64
C CYS A 10 16.21 -8.03 -5.69
N ASP A 11 17.22 -8.46 -6.45
CA ASP A 11 17.84 -7.62 -7.47
C ASP A 11 16.91 -7.30 -8.62
N LYS A 12 15.99 -8.18 -8.89
CA LYS A 12 14.99 -7.96 -9.94
C LYS A 12 13.69 -8.56 -9.51
N LEU A 13 12.85 -7.71 -9.04
CA LEU A 13 11.47 -8.08 -8.96
C LEU A 13 10.84 -7.66 -10.28
N ILE A 14 10.53 -8.60 -11.12
CA ILE A 14 9.85 -8.35 -12.37
C ILE A 14 8.34 -8.45 -12.13
N PHE A 15 7.70 -7.55 -12.56
CA PHE A 15 6.51 -6.93 -12.24
C PHE A 15 5.40 -7.28 -13.17
N GLU A 16 4.41 -7.60 -12.74
CA GLU A 16 3.07 -8.04 -12.90
C GLU A 16 2.88 -9.29 -12.06
N VAL A 17 3.36 -9.20 -10.81
CA VAL A 17 3.10 -10.25 -9.84
C VAL A 17 1.73 -9.97 -9.25
N HIS A 18 0.95 -11.01 -9.10
CA HIS A 18 -0.34 -10.92 -8.45
C HIS A 18 -0.31 -11.78 -7.20
N PHE A 19 -0.64 -11.16 -6.07
CA PHE A 19 -0.75 -11.86 -4.80
C PHE A 19 -2.23 -12.02 -4.48
N THR A 20 -2.68 -13.26 -4.30
CA THR A 20 -4.08 -13.56 -3.99
C THR A 20 -4.15 -14.41 -2.74
N ASP A 21 -5.01 -14.03 -1.80
CA ASP A 21 -5.25 -14.76 -0.55
C ASP A 21 -3.97 -15.00 0.25
N CYS A 22 -3.07 -14.03 0.23
CA CYS A 22 -1.77 -14.14 0.91
C CYS A 22 -1.74 -13.39 2.22
N ILE A 23 -0.97 -13.89 3.17
CA ILE A 23 -0.59 -13.16 4.35
C ILE A 23 0.86 -12.69 4.14
N LEU A 24 1.03 -11.39 3.96
CA LEU A 24 2.33 -10.78 3.66
C LEU A 24 2.77 -9.83 4.79
N ASP A 25 2.21 -10.01 5.98
CA ASP A 25 2.45 -9.13 7.10
C ASP A 25 3.95 -8.95 7.38
N PHE A 26 4.34 -7.72 7.68
CA PHE A 26 5.73 -7.33 7.99
C PHE A 26 6.71 -7.47 6.83
N SER A 27 6.24 -7.77 5.64
CA SER A 27 7.10 -7.84 4.45
C SER A 27 7.62 -6.46 4.06
N LYS A 28 8.70 -6.41 3.32
CA LYS A 28 9.37 -5.17 2.94
C LYS A 28 9.48 -5.08 1.42
N PHE A 29 8.94 -3.98 0.90
CA PHE A 29 9.00 -3.64 -0.52
C PHE A 29 9.71 -2.31 -0.75
N TYR A 30 10.33 -1.74 0.29
CA TYR A 30 10.89 -0.39 0.20
C TYR A 30 11.82 -0.24 -1.01
N THR A 31 11.73 0.89 -1.67
CA THR A 31 12.46 1.28 -2.86
C THR A 31 12.21 0.45 -4.13
N LEU A 32 11.41 -0.59 -4.07
CA LEU A 32 11.10 -1.39 -5.25
C LEU A 32 10.13 -0.68 -6.19
N LYS A 33 10.15 -1.10 -7.44
CA LYS A 33 9.18 -0.66 -8.44
C LYS A 33 8.23 -1.81 -8.71
N ILE A 34 7.00 -1.70 -8.21
CA ILE A 34 5.99 -2.73 -8.38
C ILE A 34 4.74 -2.23 -9.10
N LYS A 35 4.94 -1.27 -10.01
CA LYS A 35 3.87 -0.69 -10.80
C LYS A 35 2.98 -1.78 -11.40
N GLY A 36 1.66 -1.60 -11.25
CA GLY A 36 0.66 -2.51 -11.82
C GLY A 36 0.46 -3.81 -11.07
N THR A 37 1.21 -4.07 -10.00
CA THR A 37 0.98 -5.26 -9.16
C THR A 37 -0.42 -5.22 -8.55
N THR A 38 -1.05 -6.39 -8.42
CA THR A 38 -2.34 -6.54 -7.77
C THR A 38 -2.20 -7.38 -6.51
N PHE A 39 -2.75 -6.87 -5.41
CA PHE A 39 -2.91 -7.61 -4.16
C PHE A 39 -4.41 -7.81 -3.95
N THR A 40 -4.86 -9.05 -3.89
CA THR A 40 -6.28 -9.38 -3.72
C THR A 40 -6.47 -10.23 -2.49
N ASN A 41 -7.37 -9.80 -1.59
CA ASN A 41 -7.67 -10.52 -0.35
C ASN A 41 -6.42 -10.83 0.47
N CYS A 42 -5.52 -9.86 0.58
CA CYS A 42 -4.26 -10.06 1.29
C CYS A 42 -4.26 -9.34 2.63
N SER A 43 -3.58 -9.95 3.59
CA SER A 43 -3.19 -9.25 4.81
C SER A 43 -1.83 -8.63 4.59
N LEU A 44 -1.75 -7.30 4.71
CA LEU A 44 -0.54 -6.52 4.48
C LEU A 44 -0.20 -5.68 5.71
N ILE A 45 -0.45 -6.22 6.89
CA ILE A 45 -0.25 -5.49 8.14
C ILE A 45 1.24 -5.15 8.32
N ALA A 46 1.52 -3.89 8.61
CA ALA A 46 2.86 -3.38 8.87
C ALA A 46 3.86 -3.67 7.74
N VAL A 47 3.37 -3.69 6.51
CA VAL A 47 4.25 -3.83 5.34
C VAL A 47 4.95 -2.50 5.07
N ASP A 48 6.23 -2.57 4.74
CA ASP A 48 7.04 -1.39 4.43
C ASP A 48 7.03 -1.11 2.92
N PHE A 49 6.29 -0.08 2.54
CA PHE A 49 6.24 0.43 1.17
C PHE A 49 6.98 1.77 1.03
N MET A 50 7.88 2.09 1.96
CA MET A 50 8.60 3.37 1.89
C MET A 50 9.35 3.51 0.58
N ALA A 51 9.19 4.65 -0.08
CA ALA A 51 9.84 4.98 -1.36
C ALA A 51 9.58 3.94 -2.47
N THR A 52 8.54 3.13 -2.34
CA THR A 52 8.14 2.13 -3.34
C THR A 52 7.36 2.81 -4.45
N ASP A 53 7.59 2.40 -5.69
CA ASP A 53 6.74 2.82 -6.81
C ASP A 53 5.51 1.92 -6.87
N LEU A 54 4.40 2.47 -6.39
CA LEU A 54 3.09 1.81 -6.34
C LEU A 54 2.16 2.33 -7.44
N THR A 55 2.68 2.96 -8.48
CA THR A 55 1.85 3.50 -9.55
C THR A 55 0.94 2.41 -10.11
N GLU A 56 -0.35 2.70 -10.17
CA GLU A 56 -1.37 1.80 -10.70
C GLU A 56 -1.50 0.45 -9.99
N VAL A 57 -0.91 0.29 -8.80
CA VAL A 57 -1.09 -0.90 -7.98
C VAL A 57 -2.55 -0.98 -7.52
N VAL A 58 -3.11 -2.18 -7.53
CA VAL A 58 -4.46 -2.42 -7.01
C VAL A 58 -4.37 -3.15 -5.68
N PHE A 59 -4.96 -2.53 -4.66
CA PHE A 59 -5.14 -3.17 -3.35
C PHE A 59 -6.61 -3.52 -3.20
N GLU A 60 -6.99 -4.72 -3.59
CA GLU A 60 -8.37 -5.17 -3.53
C GLU A 60 -8.62 -5.97 -2.26
N ASN A 61 -9.51 -5.46 -1.42
CA ASN A 61 -9.91 -6.10 -0.17
C ASN A 61 -8.69 -6.49 0.71
N CYS A 62 -7.79 -5.55 0.93
CA CYS A 62 -6.58 -5.76 1.70
C CYS A 62 -6.63 -5.00 3.02
N ASP A 63 -6.10 -5.62 4.07
CA ASP A 63 -5.85 -4.95 5.33
C ASP A 63 -4.49 -4.28 5.27
N LEU A 64 -4.48 -2.94 5.31
CA LEU A 64 -3.27 -2.13 5.19
C LEU A 64 -2.90 -1.48 6.53
N TYR A 65 -3.29 -2.11 7.63
CA TYR A 65 -3.03 -1.57 8.96
C TYR A 65 -1.53 -1.40 9.19
N ARG A 66 -1.13 -0.19 9.60
CA ARG A 66 0.27 0.16 9.90
C ARG A 66 1.25 0.03 8.73
N CYS A 67 0.78 -0.02 7.50
CA CYS A 67 1.68 0.09 6.36
C CYS A 67 2.38 1.45 6.34
N GLU A 68 3.65 1.45 5.94
CA GLU A 68 4.42 2.68 5.77
C GLU A 68 4.45 3.06 4.30
N PHE A 69 3.92 4.25 3.99
CA PHE A 69 3.86 4.76 2.62
C PHE A 69 4.71 6.01 2.39
N ALA A 70 5.53 6.41 3.36
CA ALA A 70 6.32 7.63 3.22
C ALA A 70 7.18 7.57 1.97
N LYS A 71 7.18 8.66 1.20
CA LYS A 71 7.94 8.80 -0.06
C LYS A 71 7.53 7.82 -1.16
N ALA A 72 6.48 7.05 -0.97
CA ALA A 72 5.96 6.18 -2.02
C ALA A 72 5.31 6.99 -3.14
N ILE A 73 5.28 6.42 -4.33
CA ILE A 73 4.55 6.97 -5.47
C ILE A 73 3.37 6.07 -5.70
N ALA A 74 2.18 6.53 -5.32
CA ALA A 74 0.93 5.76 -5.45
C ALA A 74 -0.05 6.45 -6.41
N ASN A 75 0.46 7.13 -7.42
CA ASN A 75 -0.38 7.78 -8.41
C ASN A 75 -1.23 6.71 -9.11
N LYS A 76 -2.52 6.96 -9.25
CA LYS A 76 -3.48 6.06 -9.87
C LYS A 76 -3.60 4.70 -9.18
N ALA A 77 -3.03 4.52 -7.98
CA ALA A 77 -3.23 3.30 -7.21
C ALA A 77 -4.69 3.21 -6.77
N ASN A 78 -5.20 1.99 -6.64
CA ASN A 78 -6.59 1.75 -6.27
C ASN A 78 -6.67 1.16 -4.86
N PHE A 79 -7.17 1.97 -3.92
CA PHE A 79 -7.41 1.59 -2.53
C PHE A 79 -8.91 1.44 -2.22
N LYS A 80 -9.76 1.42 -3.23
CA LYS A 80 -11.21 1.58 -3.05
C LYS A 80 -11.83 0.56 -2.10
N THR A 81 -11.37 -0.69 -2.16
CA THR A 81 -11.94 -1.77 -1.36
C THR A 81 -11.07 -2.18 -0.18
N SER A 82 -9.95 -1.50 0.02
CA SER A 82 -9.05 -1.79 1.13
C SER A 82 -9.33 -0.89 2.32
N TYR A 83 -8.72 -1.19 3.45
CA TYR A 83 -9.08 -0.56 4.72
C TYR A 83 -7.89 -0.48 5.67
N ASN A 84 -8.08 0.28 6.73
CA ASN A 84 -7.10 0.51 7.81
C ASN A 84 -5.83 1.23 7.40
N TYR A 85 -5.73 1.74 6.18
CA TYR A 85 -4.55 2.50 5.78
C TYR A 85 -4.51 3.87 6.46
N THR A 86 -3.28 4.34 6.70
CA THR A 86 -3.01 5.72 7.07
C THR A 86 -1.93 6.25 6.13
N ILE A 87 -2.29 7.23 5.32
CA ILE A 87 -1.41 7.80 4.30
C ILE A 87 -1.34 9.30 4.51
N ASP A 88 -0.13 9.84 4.60
CA ASP A 88 0.08 11.28 4.67
C ASP A 88 0.23 11.84 3.25
N PRO A 89 -0.76 12.59 2.74
CA PRO A 89 -0.70 13.11 1.38
C PRO A 89 0.44 14.10 1.15
N THR A 90 1.05 14.61 2.21
CA THR A 90 2.21 15.50 2.08
C THR A 90 3.51 14.74 1.88
N LYS A 91 3.52 13.45 2.13
CA LYS A 91 4.71 12.60 2.03
C LYS A 91 4.58 11.50 0.99
N THR A 92 3.40 11.28 0.47
CA THR A 92 3.12 10.21 -0.50
C THR A 92 2.40 10.82 -1.69
N LYS A 93 2.83 10.49 -2.89
CA LYS A 93 2.16 10.96 -4.10
C LYS A 93 0.94 10.10 -4.38
N ILE A 94 -0.24 10.71 -4.40
CA ILE A 94 -1.50 9.99 -4.57
C ILE A 94 -2.38 10.60 -5.67
N LYS A 95 -1.77 11.23 -6.66
CA LYS A 95 -2.52 11.86 -7.75
C LYS A 95 -3.38 10.82 -8.47
N LYS A 96 -4.69 11.09 -8.55
CA LYS A 96 -5.66 10.20 -9.17
C LYS A 96 -5.75 8.81 -8.52
N ALA A 97 -5.24 8.63 -7.32
CA ALA A 97 -5.49 7.42 -6.57
C ALA A 97 -6.97 7.35 -6.17
N VAL A 98 -7.49 6.12 -6.05
CA VAL A 98 -8.90 5.88 -5.78
C VAL A 98 -9.08 5.40 -4.34
N PHE A 99 -9.98 6.05 -3.61
CA PHE A 99 -10.31 5.73 -2.23
C PHE A 99 -11.82 5.61 -2.08
N SER A 100 -12.29 4.86 -1.09
CA SER A 100 -13.70 4.86 -0.76
C SER A 100 -14.02 6.02 0.18
N LEU A 101 -15.26 6.49 0.14
CA LEU A 101 -15.72 7.51 1.08
C LEU A 101 -15.64 6.99 2.53
N ALA A 102 -15.91 5.70 2.74
CA ALA A 102 -15.90 5.12 4.08
C ALA A 102 -14.51 5.11 4.72
N GLU A 103 -13.45 4.96 3.94
CA GLU A 103 -12.09 4.76 4.46
C GLU A 103 -11.13 5.93 4.19
N VAL A 104 -11.57 6.95 3.47
CA VAL A 104 -10.71 8.10 3.10
C VAL A 104 -10.20 8.86 4.32
N LYS A 105 -10.82 8.70 5.47
CA LYS A 105 -10.33 9.27 6.75
C LYS A 105 -8.87 8.91 7.03
N GLY A 106 -8.39 7.78 6.50
CA GLY A 106 -7.00 7.38 6.64
C GLY A 106 -6.00 8.38 6.05
N LEU A 107 -6.45 9.30 5.18
CA LEU A 107 -5.60 10.36 4.65
C LEU A 107 -5.44 11.54 5.62
N LEU A 108 -6.18 11.55 6.71
CA LEU A 108 -6.23 12.67 7.64
C LEU A 108 -5.66 12.35 9.02
N PHE A 109 -5.47 11.08 9.35
CA PHE A 109 -5.05 10.71 10.71
C PHE A 109 -3.74 11.36 11.16
N LYS A 110 -2.80 11.52 10.24
CA LYS A 110 -1.50 12.12 10.59
C LYS A 110 -1.55 13.62 10.73
N HIS A 111 -2.69 14.23 10.47
CA HIS A 111 -2.89 15.66 10.63
C HIS A 111 -3.63 16.03 11.92
N ASP A 112 -3.84 15.03 12.78
CA ASP A 112 -4.44 15.23 14.12
C ASP A 112 -5.76 15.99 14.07
N VAL A 113 -6.60 15.63 13.12
CA VAL A 113 -7.93 16.23 12.98
C VAL A 113 -8.99 15.34 13.59
N MET A 114 -10.12 15.93 13.95
CA MET A 114 -11.28 15.21 14.46
C MET A 114 -12.28 15.04 13.33
N ILE A 115 -12.76 13.81 13.16
CA ILE A 115 -13.78 13.47 12.17
C ILE A 115 -15.01 13.02 12.94
N GLN A 116 -16.10 13.76 12.77
CA GLN A 116 -17.34 13.50 13.51
C GLN A 116 -18.51 13.27 12.58
#